data_72dc5d283df2e8fa94e945f4b08fabc7
#
_entry.id   72dc5d283df2e8fa94e945f4b08fabc7
#
_cell.length_a   1.000
_cell.length_b   1.000
_cell.length_c   1.000
_cell.angle_alpha   90.00
_cell.angle_beta   90.00
_cell.angle_gamma   90.00
#
_symmetry.space_group_name_H-M   'P 1'
#
loop_
_entity.id
_entity.type
_entity.pdbx_description
1 polymer ?
#
loop_
_entity_poly.entity_id
_entity_poly.type
_entity_poly.pdbx_seq_one_letter_code
_entity_poly.pdbx_strand_id
1 'polypeptide(L)'
;MTAKHKGQLVKHIFSVFLLLIAFVLMACSPAAKKVELAQKVVDVGQYQLVYTPGQPTPETLLELAIVGAEIKLVRGEIVGLDMSMGKIPLFFKQNEQSQFVAQFLLGVCSDPDMFWQVRITVTKQDGSEQVLTDKFQALYP
;
A
#
# COMPACT_ATOMS: atom_id res chain seq x y z
N MET A 1 -16.54 1.16 -70.18
CA MET A 1 -17.28 1.31 -68.88
C MET A 1 -16.64 0.54 -67.72
N THR A 2 -15.32 0.63 -67.50
CA THR A 2 -14.64 -0.24 -66.49
C THR A 2 -13.72 0.52 -65.50
N ALA A 3 -13.62 1.85 -65.56
CA ALA A 3 -12.73 2.60 -64.71
C ALA A 3 -13.34 3.03 -63.36
N LYS A 4 -14.67 3.09 -63.24
CA LYS A 4 -15.36 3.63 -62.06
C LYS A 4 -15.42 2.63 -60.89
N HIS A 5 -15.34 1.33 -61.15
CA HIS A 5 -15.41 0.29 -60.11
C HIS A 5 -14.11 0.07 -59.35
N LYS A 6 -12.94 0.34 -59.96
CA LYS A 6 -11.64 0.16 -59.29
C LYS A 6 -11.41 1.20 -58.19
N GLY A 7 -11.91 2.42 -58.35
CA GLY A 7 -11.72 3.47 -57.33
C GLY A 7 -12.53 3.27 -56.04
N GLN A 8 -13.70 2.60 -56.17
CA GLN A 8 -14.53 2.30 -55.01
C GLN A 8 -13.97 1.16 -54.17
N LEU A 9 -13.45 0.13 -54.83
CA LEU A 9 -12.84 -1.02 -54.17
C LEU A 9 -11.61 -0.64 -53.37
N VAL A 10 -10.76 0.22 -53.88
CA VAL A 10 -9.54 0.74 -53.21
C VAL A 10 -9.90 1.53 -51.96
N LYS A 11 -10.96 2.34 -52.01
CA LYS A 11 -11.42 3.13 -50.86
C LYS A 11 -11.95 2.23 -49.71
N HIS A 12 -12.67 1.17 -50.06
CA HIS A 12 -13.15 0.22 -49.05
C HIS A 12 -12.02 -0.56 -48.42
N ILE A 13 -11.03 -1.02 -49.20
CA ILE A 13 -9.85 -1.73 -48.70
C ILE A 13 -9.05 -0.82 -47.75
N PHE A 14 -8.85 0.46 -48.13
CA PHE A 14 -8.12 1.41 -47.29
C PHE A 14 -8.87 1.72 -46.02
N SER A 15 -10.21 1.85 -46.05
CA SER A 15 -11.05 2.08 -44.88
C SER A 15 -11.03 0.88 -43.90
N VAL A 16 -11.09 -0.34 -44.40
CA VAL A 16 -11.02 -1.56 -43.58
C VAL A 16 -9.63 -1.71 -42.95
N PHE A 17 -8.56 -1.38 -43.69
CA PHE A 17 -7.20 -1.42 -43.20
C PHE A 17 -6.96 -0.40 -42.08
N LEU A 18 -7.52 0.83 -42.22
CA LEU A 18 -7.44 1.85 -41.20
C LEU A 18 -8.20 1.48 -39.92
N LEU A 19 -9.36 0.83 -40.04
CA LEU A 19 -10.14 0.29 -38.94
C LEU A 19 -9.42 -0.84 -38.21
N LEU A 20 -8.75 -1.73 -38.92
CA LEU A 20 -7.94 -2.81 -38.34
C LEU A 20 -6.75 -2.29 -37.57
N ILE A 21 -6.07 -1.25 -38.09
CA ILE A 21 -4.94 -0.60 -37.37
C ILE A 21 -5.43 0.08 -36.08
N ALA A 22 -6.59 0.76 -36.12
CA ALA A 22 -7.17 1.38 -34.93
C ALA A 22 -7.54 0.37 -33.83
N PHE A 23 -7.97 -0.85 -34.24
CA PHE A 23 -8.32 -1.90 -33.30
C PHE A 23 -7.09 -2.54 -32.62
N VAL A 24 -5.96 -2.63 -33.34
CA VAL A 24 -4.70 -3.16 -32.81
C VAL A 24 -4.06 -2.20 -31.80
N LEU A 25 -4.23 -0.88 -31.95
CA LEU A 25 -3.68 0.12 -31.04
C LEU A 25 -4.40 0.19 -29.68
N MET A 26 -5.64 -0.31 -29.59
CA MET A 26 -6.39 -0.38 -28.31
C MET A 26 -6.01 -1.59 -27.44
N ALA A 27 -5.28 -2.57 -27.95
CA ALA A 27 -4.96 -3.80 -27.24
C ALA A 27 -3.70 -3.72 -26.35
N CYS A 28 -2.95 -2.63 -26.37
CA CYS A 28 -1.75 -2.45 -25.55
C CYS A 28 -1.98 -1.39 -24.44
N SER A 29 -2.91 -1.64 -23.53
CA SER A 29 -2.79 -1.09 -22.18
C SER A 29 -2.01 -2.08 -21.34
N PRO A 30 -0.75 -1.80 -20.93
CA PRO A 30 -0.12 -2.58 -19.90
C PRO A 30 -0.92 -2.30 -18.63
N ALA A 31 -1.78 -3.22 -18.23
CA ALA A 31 -2.30 -3.24 -16.88
C ALA A 31 -1.08 -3.35 -15.96
N ALA A 32 -0.68 -2.23 -15.38
CA ALA A 32 0.31 -2.20 -14.32
C ALA A 32 -0.22 -3.16 -13.25
N LYS A 33 0.34 -4.36 -13.19
CA LYS A 33 0.03 -5.36 -12.19
C LYS A 33 0.47 -4.72 -10.88
N LYS A 34 -0.48 -4.09 -10.17
CA LYS A 34 -0.25 -3.61 -8.81
C LYS A 34 0.17 -4.85 -8.04
N VAL A 35 1.45 -4.96 -7.71
CA VAL A 35 1.94 -6.02 -6.84
C VAL A 35 1.23 -5.77 -5.52
N GLU A 36 0.17 -6.52 -5.28
CA GLU A 36 -0.54 -6.51 -4.02
C GLU A 36 0.40 -7.17 -3.01
N LEU A 37 1.17 -6.34 -2.31
CA LEU A 37 2.02 -6.78 -1.22
C LEU A 37 1.11 -7.43 -0.19
N ALA A 38 1.38 -8.69 0.15
CA ALA A 38 0.63 -9.39 1.19
C ALA A 38 0.53 -8.49 2.42
N GLN A 39 -0.68 -8.35 2.96
CA GLN A 39 -0.94 -7.55 4.16
C GLN A 39 -1.09 -8.47 5.36
N LYS A 40 -0.65 -8.01 6.53
CA LYS A 40 -0.95 -8.64 7.82
C LYS A 40 -1.93 -7.74 8.57
N VAL A 41 -3.07 -8.28 8.94
CA VAL A 41 -4.08 -7.60 9.75
C VAL A 41 -4.04 -8.13 11.16
N VAL A 42 -3.97 -7.23 12.14
CA VAL A 42 -3.99 -7.54 13.57
C VAL A 42 -5.14 -6.80 14.22
N ASP A 43 -6.08 -7.52 14.78
CA ASP A 43 -7.20 -6.95 15.52
C ASP A 43 -6.78 -6.58 16.95
N VAL A 44 -6.96 -5.31 17.32
CA VAL A 44 -6.68 -4.79 18.66
C VAL A 44 -7.89 -4.04 19.19
N GLY A 45 -8.76 -4.77 19.88
CA GLY A 45 -10.04 -4.23 20.36
C GLY A 45 -10.98 -3.87 19.21
N GLN A 46 -11.35 -2.61 19.10
CA GLN A 46 -12.22 -2.12 18.01
C GLN A 46 -11.46 -1.61 16.79
N TYR A 47 -10.12 -1.70 16.80
CA TYR A 47 -9.25 -1.21 15.73
C TYR A 47 -8.52 -2.37 15.06
N GLN A 48 -8.15 -2.14 13.81
CA GLN A 48 -7.28 -3.05 13.06
C GLN A 48 -5.98 -2.33 12.71
N LEU A 49 -4.87 -3.01 12.92
CA LEU A 49 -3.53 -2.63 12.48
C LEU A 49 -3.23 -3.41 11.20
N VAL A 50 -3.04 -2.70 10.11
CA VAL A 50 -2.76 -3.31 8.79
C VAL A 50 -1.34 -2.98 8.37
N TYR A 51 -0.48 -3.98 8.34
CA TYR A 51 0.92 -3.86 7.90
C TYR A 51 1.05 -4.19 6.42
N THR A 52 1.78 -3.37 5.69
CA THR A 52 2.11 -3.59 4.28
C THR A 52 3.60 -3.30 4.03
N PRO A 53 4.39 -4.27 3.57
CA PRO A 53 4.07 -5.69 3.44
C PRO A 53 3.75 -6.34 4.80
N GLY A 54 2.97 -7.42 4.79
CA GLY A 54 2.56 -8.13 6.00
C GLY A 54 3.70 -8.81 6.75
N GLN A 55 4.83 -8.97 6.07
CA GLN A 55 6.10 -9.44 6.67
C GLN A 55 7.09 -8.28 6.64
N PRO A 56 7.31 -7.60 7.76
CA PRO A 56 8.28 -6.50 7.85
C PRO A 56 9.70 -6.98 7.60
N THR A 57 10.43 -6.24 6.75
CA THR A 57 11.84 -6.49 6.44
C THR A 57 12.61 -5.21 6.72
N PRO A 58 13.80 -5.25 7.33
CA PRO A 58 14.63 -4.07 7.52
C PRO A 58 14.97 -3.37 6.19
N GLU A 59 15.22 -2.07 6.25
CA GLU A 59 15.58 -1.22 5.11
C GLU A 59 14.57 -1.20 3.94
N THR A 60 13.39 -1.79 4.13
CA THR A 60 12.29 -1.67 3.18
C THR A 60 11.24 -0.70 3.71
N LEU A 61 10.59 0.03 2.80
CA LEU A 61 9.51 0.91 3.17
C LEU A 61 8.32 0.09 3.66
N LEU A 62 7.96 0.30 4.91
CA LEU A 62 6.83 -0.33 5.58
C LEU A 62 5.72 0.70 5.76
N GLU A 63 4.50 0.24 5.69
CA GLU A 63 3.31 1.04 5.95
C GLU A 63 2.46 0.38 7.03
N LEU A 64 1.98 1.19 7.96
CA LEU A 64 1.04 0.80 8.99
C LEU A 64 -0.21 1.66 8.86
N ALA A 65 -1.33 1.02 8.58
CA ALA A 65 -2.63 1.67 8.57
C ALA A 65 -3.43 1.28 9.82
N ILE A 66 -4.14 2.26 10.37
CA ILE A 66 -5.09 2.08 11.47
C ILE A 66 -6.49 2.23 10.90
N VAL A 67 -7.28 1.18 11.06
CA VAL A 67 -8.67 1.13 10.62
C VAL A 67 -9.58 1.02 11.85
N GLY A 68 -10.60 1.85 11.92
CA GLY A 68 -11.56 1.85 13.03
C GLY A 68 -12.46 3.07 12.98
N ALA A 69 -13.47 3.07 13.83
CA ALA A 69 -14.43 4.18 13.94
C ALA A 69 -13.96 5.23 14.96
N GLU A 70 -14.51 6.44 14.82
CA GLU A 70 -14.36 7.56 15.78
C GLU A 70 -12.93 8.04 16.03
N ILE A 71 -12.01 7.80 15.10
CA ILE A 71 -10.63 8.26 15.22
C ILE A 71 -10.56 9.75 14.89
N LYS A 72 -10.02 10.55 15.81
CA LYS A 72 -9.73 11.97 15.64
C LYS A 72 -8.25 12.20 15.33
N LEU A 73 -7.36 11.51 16.05
CA LEU A 73 -5.91 11.65 15.93
C LEU A 73 -5.22 10.33 16.26
N VAL A 74 -4.15 10.05 15.56
CA VAL A 74 -3.28 8.90 15.84
C VAL A 74 -1.84 9.38 16.02
N ARG A 75 -1.19 8.90 17.07
CA ARG A 75 0.24 9.06 17.33
C ARG A 75 0.83 7.70 17.65
N GLY A 76 2.09 7.49 17.31
CA GLY A 76 2.72 6.21 17.61
C GLY A 76 4.23 6.25 17.55
N GLU A 77 4.81 5.18 18.05
CA GLU A 77 6.24 4.92 18.01
C GLU A 77 6.48 3.42 17.86
N ILE A 78 7.64 3.07 17.31
CA ILE A 78 8.15 1.71 17.28
C ILE A 78 9.43 1.68 18.11
N VAL A 79 9.59 0.66 18.92
CA VAL A 79 10.78 0.43 19.75
C VAL A 79 11.31 -0.98 19.57
N GLY A 80 12.62 -1.14 19.56
CA GLY A 80 13.25 -2.45 19.68
C GLY A 80 13.12 -2.96 21.11
N LEU A 81 12.81 -4.24 21.28
CA LEU A 81 12.63 -4.84 22.59
C LEU A 81 13.91 -5.47 23.14
N ASP A 82 14.73 -6.04 22.29
CA ASP A 82 15.88 -6.84 22.68
C ASP A 82 17.19 -5.99 22.70
N MET A 83 17.17 -4.87 21.99
CA MET A 83 18.30 -3.94 21.94
C MET A 83 17.80 -2.49 22.03
N SER A 84 18.63 -1.61 22.63
CA SER A 84 18.32 -0.18 22.71
C SER A 84 18.62 0.51 21.37
N MET A 85 17.72 0.33 20.39
CA MET A 85 17.81 0.92 19.05
C MET A 85 17.16 2.30 18.94
N GLY A 86 16.79 2.91 20.09
CA GLY A 86 16.04 4.15 20.10
C GLY A 86 14.56 3.94 19.75
N LYS A 87 13.90 5.06 19.41
CA LYS A 87 12.47 5.08 19.07
C LYS A 87 12.30 5.57 17.64
N ILE A 88 11.48 4.90 16.87
CA ILE A 88 11.07 5.32 15.53
C ILE A 88 9.70 5.97 15.66
N PRO A 89 9.57 7.30 15.52
CA PRO A 89 8.27 7.96 15.58
C PRO A 89 7.44 7.61 14.34
N LEU A 90 6.14 7.39 14.54
CA LEU A 90 5.18 7.17 13.47
C LEU A 90 4.36 8.43 13.24
N PHE A 91 4.45 8.99 12.04
CA PHE A 91 3.72 10.18 11.62
C PHE A 91 2.52 9.78 10.78
N PHE A 92 1.35 9.69 11.42
CA PHE A 92 0.11 9.30 10.76
C PHE A 92 -0.50 10.44 9.96
N LYS A 93 -0.95 10.13 8.74
CA LYS A 93 -1.76 11.00 7.89
C LYS A 93 -3.01 10.25 7.47
N GLN A 94 -4.12 10.96 7.33
CA GLN A 94 -5.34 10.37 6.82
C GLN A 94 -5.25 10.22 5.30
N ASN A 95 -5.57 9.04 4.77
CA ASN A 95 -5.64 8.77 3.34
C ASN A 95 -7.06 9.04 2.80
N GLU A 96 -7.24 8.86 1.49
CA GLU A 96 -8.54 9.08 0.82
C GLU A 96 -9.64 8.13 1.30
N GLN A 97 -9.29 6.99 1.86
CA GLN A 97 -10.21 6.00 2.46
C GLN A 97 -10.50 6.29 3.94
N SER A 98 -10.11 7.47 4.43
CA SER A 98 -10.26 7.87 5.84
C SER A 98 -9.52 6.99 6.85
N GLN A 99 -8.51 6.24 6.41
CA GLN A 99 -7.61 5.47 7.27
C GLN A 99 -6.42 6.33 7.68
N PHE A 100 -5.92 6.13 8.89
CA PHE A 100 -4.68 6.77 9.35
C PHE A 100 -3.49 5.89 8.99
N VAL A 101 -2.59 6.41 8.17
CA VAL A 101 -1.46 5.68 7.58
C VAL A 101 -0.15 6.36 7.95
N ALA A 102 0.82 5.58 8.41
CA ALA A 102 2.20 5.99 8.63
C ALA A 102 3.16 5.10 7.84
N GLN A 103 4.18 5.73 7.26
CA GLN A 103 5.28 5.02 6.61
C GLN A 103 6.53 5.11 7.47
N PHE A 104 7.30 4.04 7.53
CA PHE A 104 8.52 3.95 8.34
C PHE A 104 9.51 2.93 7.77
N LEU A 105 10.73 2.97 8.28
CA LEU A 105 11.80 2.02 7.99
C LEU A 105 12.31 1.44 9.31
N LEU A 106 12.57 0.14 9.32
CA LEU A 106 13.30 -0.50 10.41
C LEU A 106 14.79 -0.48 10.06
N GLY A 107 15.61 -0.15 11.06
CA GLY A 107 17.06 -0.28 10.93
C GLY A 107 17.50 -1.75 10.91
N VAL A 108 18.64 -2.01 10.30
CA VAL A 108 19.32 -3.32 10.42
C VAL A 108 19.87 -3.45 11.83
N CYS A 109 19.63 -4.60 12.45
CA CYS A 109 20.20 -4.97 13.72
C CYS A 109 21.17 -6.15 13.53
N SER A 110 22.16 -6.27 14.40
CA SER A 110 23.05 -7.42 14.44
C SER A 110 22.39 -8.69 14.96
N ASP A 111 21.21 -8.55 15.62
CA ASP A 111 20.40 -9.66 16.08
C ASP A 111 19.25 -9.89 15.08
N PRO A 112 19.29 -11.00 14.30
CA PRO A 112 18.23 -11.30 13.33
C PRO A 112 16.92 -11.70 13.99
N ASP A 113 16.92 -12.07 15.26
CA ASP A 113 15.73 -12.52 16.00
C ASP A 113 15.06 -11.39 16.78
N MET A 114 15.48 -10.16 16.56
CA MET A 114 14.99 -8.98 17.26
C MET A 114 13.49 -8.78 17.11
N PHE A 115 12.84 -8.54 18.25
CA PHE A 115 11.44 -8.12 18.29
C PHE A 115 11.28 -6.62 18.36
N TRP A 116 10.25 -6.15 17.66
CA TRP A 116 9.81 -4.77 17.64
C TRP A 116 8.43 -4.64 18.28
N GLN A 117 8.22 -3.58 19.03
CA GLN A 117 6.91 -3.23 19.57
C GLN A 117 6.42 -1.95 18.95
N VAL A 118 5.22 -2.00 18.39
CA VAL A 118 4.44 -0.82 18.02
C VAL A 118 3.61 -0.40 19.21
N ARG A 119 3.63 0.89 19.54
CA ARG A 119 2.74 1.52 20.51
C ARG A 119 2.04 2.68 19.83
N ILE A 120 0.72 2.66 19.79
CA ILE A 120 -0.12 3.65 19.13
C ILE A 120 -1.10 4.21 20.14
N THR A 121 -1.21 5.53 20.19
CA THR A 121 -2.25 6.23 20.95
C THR A 121 -3.29 6.76 19.95
N VAL A 122 -4.50 6.25 20.04
CA VAL A 122 -5.66 6.72 19.29
C VAL A 122 -6.44 7.67 20.18
N THR A 123 -6.60 8.92 19.74
CA THR A 123 -7.51 9.89 20.35
C THR A 123 -8.84 9.83 19.62
N LYS A 124 -9.92 9.56 20.32
CA LYS A 124 -11.29 9.49 19.76
C LYS A 124 -11.91 10.87 19.60
N GLN A 125 -13.06 10.93 18.92
CA GLN A 125 -13.80 12.18 18.72
C GLN A 125 -14.29 12.80 20.04
N ASP A 126 -14.57 11.97 21.06
CA ASP A 126 -14.96 12.41 22.42
C ASP A 126 -13.77 12.88 23.27
N GLY A 127 -12.55 12.83 22.73
CA GLY A 127 -11.32 13.19 23.42
C GLY A 127 -10.71 12.08 24.27
N SER A 128 -11.34 10.95 24.42
CA SER A 128 -10.75 9.81 25.13
C SER A 128 -9.57 9.22 24.33
N GLU A 129 -8.62 8.65 25.05
CA GLU A 129 -7.45 8.02 24.44
C GLU A 129 -7.44 6.52 24.69
N GLN A 130 -7.04 5.76 23.68
CA GLN A 130 -6.81 4.32 23.77
C GLN A 130 -5.42 3.99 23.25
N VAL A 131 -4.68 3.19 24.02
CA VAL A 131 -3.36 2.71 23.62
C VAL A 131 -3.51 1.32 23.01
N LEU A 132 -2.98 1.17 21.79
CA LEU A 132 -2.88 -0.08 21.07
C LEU A 132 -1.42 -0.52 21.06
N THR A 133 -1.18 -1.80 21.24
CA THR A 133 0.17 -2.38 21.16
C THR A 133 0.16 -3.64 20.33
N ASP A 134 1.15 -3.81 19.48
CA ASP A 134 1.44 -5.06 18.80
C ASP A 134 2.94 -5.35 18.85
N LYS A 135 3.29 -6.62 18.78
CA LYS A 135 4.67 -7.10 18.76
C LYS A 135 4.90 -7.92 17.50
N PHE A 136 5.97 -7.63 16.80
CA PHE A 136 6.34 -8.35 15.59
C PHE A 136 7.85 -8.55 15.49
N GLN A 137 8.24 -9.56 14.73
CA GLN A 137 9.62 -9.83 14.36
C GLN A 137 9.84 -9.40 12.91
N ALA A 138 10.94 -8.71 12.63
CA ALA A 138 11.34 -8.43 11.26
C ALA A 138 12.04 -9.66 10.67
N LEU A 139 11.75 -9.97 9.41
CA LEU A 139 12.50 -10.99 8.66
C LEU A 139 13.77 -10.38 8.09
N TYR A 140 14.88 -10.99 8.42
CA TYR A 140 16.17 -10.72 7.79
C TYR A 140 16.36 -11.69 6.61
N PRO A 141 16.77 -11.16 5.44
CA PRO A 141 17.01 -11.98 4.26
C PRO A 141 18.21 -12.94 4.43
#